data_70f023097e17d53d975379c43b48f214
#
_entry.id   70f023097e17d53d975379c43b48f214
#
_cell.length_a   1.000
_cell.length_b   1.000
_cell.length_c   1.000
_cell.angle_alpha   90.00
_cell.angle_beta   90.00
_cell.angle_gamma   90.00
#
_symmetry.space_group_name_H-M   'P 1'
#
loop_
_entity.id
_entity.type
_entity.pdbx_description
1 polymer ?
#
loop_
_entity_poly.entity_id
_entity_poly.type
_entity_poly.pdbx_seq_one_letter_code
_entity_poly.pdbx_strand_id
1 'polypeptide(L)'
;ASCESAEQRATETRAALLDDDRRRNQSQALLQQIADATTESQRWGRIAALIGSSDGGAFRKIAQAYNLDLLVQHANVQLRQLARRYRLKRGGSPLGLLVMDTEMGDELRSVHSLSGGETFLVSLALALGLASMASSKLKIESLFIDEGFGSLDPESLQIAMDALDSLQAQGRK
;
A
#
# COMPACT_ATOMS: atom_id res chain seq x y z
N ALA A 1 77.58 29.43 8.68
CA ALA A 1 77.19 28.34 7.73
C ALA A 1 76.32 27.23 8.36
N SER A 2 76.61 26.81 9.61
CA SER A 2 75.82 25.70 10.24
C SER A 2 74.46 26.15 10.77
N CYS A 3 74.32 27.33 11.30
CA CYS A 3 73.10 27.88 11.88
C CYS A 3 72.07 28.22 10.78
N GLU A 4 72.49 28.89 9.73
CA GLU A 4 71.58 29.19 8.56
C GLU A 4 71.02 27.99 7.88
N SER A 5 71.81 26.92 7.75
CA SER A 5 71.26 25.66 7.16
C SER A 5 70.24 24.92 8.07
N ALA A 6 70.34 25.10 9.37
CA ALA A 6 69.39 24.58 10.34
C ALA A 6 68.12 25.40 10.34
N GLU A 7 68.14 26.70 10.26
CA GLU A 7 66.99 27.60 10.15
C GLU A 7 66.24 27.38 8.82
N GLN A 8 66.99 27.19 7.74
CA GLN A 8 66.39 26.94 6.43
C GLN A 8 65.64 25.60 6.42
N ARG A 9 66.17 24.51 6.97
CA ARG A 9 65.48 23.23 7.13
C ARG A 9 64.23 23.33 8.04
N ALA A 10 64.32 24.12 9.11
CA ALA A 10 63.22 24.35 10.02
C ALA A 10 62.05 25.08 9.33
N THR A 11 62.35 26.08 8.49
CA THR A 11 61.31 26.78 7.70
C THR A 11 60.72 25.92 6.63
N GLU A 12 61.52 25.12 5.92
CA GLU A 12 61.01 24.16 4.92
C GLU A 12 60.10 23.08 5.55
N THR A 13 60.51 22.55 6.71
CA THR A 13 59.69 21.56 7.44
C THR A 13 58.38 22.12 7.95
N ARG A 14 58.41 23.41 8.45
CA ARG A 14 57.17 24.10 8.84
C ARG A 14 56.23 24.32 7.66
N ALA A 15 56.74 24.73 6.50
CA ALA A 15 55.95 24.91 5.31
C ALA A 15 55.32 23.60 4.83
N ALA A 16 56.09 22.49 4.86
CA ALA A 16 55.58 21.17 4.53
C ALA A 16 54.47 20.66 5.48
N LEU A 17 54.64 20.92 6.80
CA LEU A 17 53.61 20.59 7.79
C LEU A 17 52.32 21.38 7.59
N LEU A 18 52.42 22.67 7.31
CA LEU A 18 51.24 23.52 7.03
C LEU A 18 50.53 23.09 5.74
N ASP A 19 51.28 22.66 4.73
CA ASP A 19 50.66 22.13 3.50
C ASP A 19 50.00 20.77 3.73
N ASP A 20 50.60 19.88 4.52
CA ASP A 20 49.99 18.61 4.91
C ASP A 20 48.72 18.79 5.73
N ASP A 21 48.72 19.71 6.70
CA ASP A 21 47.52 20.02 7.49
C ASP A 21 46.41 20.61 6.62
N ARG A 22 46.73 21.46 5.65
CA ARG A 22 45.77 21.99 4.69
C ARG A 22 45.17 20.88 3.84
N ARG A 23 46.01 19.97 3.32
CA ARG A 23 45.56 18.83 2.54
C ARG A 23 44.67 17.85 3.35
N ARG A 24 45.04 17.60 4.60
CA ARG A 24 44.24 16.80 5.52
C ARG A 24 42.84 17.39 5.75
N ASN A 25 42.79 18.69 6.05
CA ASN A 25 41.53 19.39 6.27
C ASN A 25 40.63 19.36 5.00
N GLN A 26 41.22 19.58 3.83
CA GLN A 26 40.52 19.47 2.55
C GLN A 26 40.01 18.05 2.29
N SER A 27 40.85 17.03 2.56
CA SER A 27 40.48 15.63 2.43
C SER A 27 39.33 15.25 3.36
N GLN A 28 39.38 15.68 4.63
CA GLN A 28 38.28 15.43 5.58
C GLN A 28 36.97 16.08 5.14
N ALA A 29 37.02 17.32 4.64
CA ALA A 29 35.83 18.00 4.14
C ALA A 29 35.22 17.26 2.92
N LEU A 30 36.06 16.77 2.00
CA LEU A 30 35.64 15.99 0.86
C LEU A 30 35.05 14.63 1.28
N LEU A 31 35.66 13.95 2.23
CA LEU A 31 35.15 12.68 2.77
C LEU A 31 33.74 12.85 3.41
N GLN A 32 33.54 13.96 4.13
CA GLN A 32 32.23 14.27 4.67
C GLN A 32 31.19 14.50 3.58
N GLN A 33 31.54 15.28 2.55
CA GLN A 33 30.64 15.50 1.41
C GLN A 33 30.28 14.18 0.68
N ILE A 34 31.26 13.30 0.52
CA ILE A 34 31.03 11.97 -0.08
C ILE A 34 30.09 11.15 0.80
N ALA A 35 30.26 11.14 2.11
CA ALA A 35 29.40 10.41 3.04
C ALA A 35 27.96 10.93 2.99
N ASP A 36 27.77 12.25 2.99
CA ASP A 36 26.47 12.88 2.90
C ASP A 36 25.78 12.57 1.57
N ALA A 37 26.52 12.73 0.46
CA ALA A 37 26.01 12.41 -0.89
C ALA A 37 25.67 10.92 -1.04
N THR A 38 26.47 10.03 -0.45
CA THR A 38 26.21 8.58 -0.45
C THR A 38 24.95 8.25 0.32
N THR A 39 24.75 8.86 1.47
CA THR A 39 23.53 8.68 2.29
C THR A 39 22.29 9.13 1.53
N GLU A 40 22.36 10.29 0.90
CA GLU A 40 21.25 10.82 0.08
C GLU A 40 20.97 9.92 -1.14
N SER A 41 22.01 9.49 -1.86
CA SER A 41 21.89 8.55 -2.98
C SER A 41 21.25 7.23 -2.57
N GLN A 42 21.66 6.65 -1.44
CA GLN A 42 21.05 5.43 -0.90
C GLN A 42 19.59 5.62 -0.54
N ARG A 43 19.21 6.76 0.03
CA ARG A 43 17.82 7.09 0.33
C ARG A 43 16.96 7.11 -0.93
N TRP A 44 17.39 7.84 -1.95
CA TRP A 44 16.70 7.89 -3.23
C TRP A 44 16.68 6.54 -3.96
N GLY A 45 17.79 5.79 -3.87
CA GLY A 45 17.85 4.43 -4.42
C GLY A 45 16.82 3.48 -3.81
N ARG A 46 16.58 3.54 -2.49
CA ARG A 46 15.53 2.75 -1.82
C ARG A 46 14.13 3.15 -2.29
N ILE A 47 13.87 4.44 -2.41
CA ILE A 47 12.58 4.94 -2.91
C ILE A 47 12.38 4.49 -4.37
N ALA A 48 13.39 4.66 -5.20
CA ALA A 48 13.34 4.24 -6.60
C ALA A 48 13.14 2.72 -6.76
N ALA A 49 13.74 1.90 -5.90
CA ALA A 49 13.54 0.46 -5.91
C ALA A 49 12.08 0.05 -5.57
N LEU A 50 11.41 0.82 -4.70
CA LEU A 50 10.03 0.54 -4.29
C LEU A 50 8.99 0.99 -5.33
N ILE A 51 9.16 2.19 -5.89
CA ILE A 51 8.13 2.83 -6.74
C ILE A 51 8.62 3.16 -8.15
N GLY A 52 9.93 3.11 -8.39
CA GLY A 52 10.56 3.47 -9.64
C GLY A 52 10.61 2.30 -10.61
N SER A 53 9.63 2.20 -11.51
CA SER A 53 9.78 1.46 -12.75
C SER A 53 9.64 2.43 -13.91
N SER A 54 10.34 2.18 -15.01
CA SER A 54 10.35 3.05 -16.20
C SER A 54 8.95 3.30 -16.78
N ASP A 55 8.02 2.36 -16.55
CA ASP A 55 6.62 2.39 -16.99
C ASP A 55 5.63 2.82 -15.90
N GLY A 56 6.11 3.15 -14.70
CA GLY A 56 5.27 3.45 -13.52
C GLY A 56 4.48 2.25 -12.99
N GLY A 57 4.75 1.04 -13.48
CA GLY A 57 4.00 -0.16 -13.14
C GLY A 57 4.10 -0.56 -11.67
N ALA A 58 5.28 -0.37 -11.06
CA ALA A 58 5.48 -0.67 -9.64
C ALA A 58 4.62 0.23 -8.74
N PHE A 59 4.64 1.53 -8.96
CA PHE A 59 3.80 2.48 -8.21
C PHE A 59 2.31 2.21 -8.41
N ARG A 60 1.88 1.94 -9.64
CA ARG A 60 0.49 1.60 -9.95
C ARG A 60 0.00 0.37 -9.19
N LYS A 61 0.82 -0.70 -9.14
CA LYS A 61 0.50 -1.91 -8.39
C LYS A 61 0.34 -1.65 -6.88
N ILE A 62 1.20 -0.81 -6.31
CA ILE A 62 1.11 -0.42 -4.89
C ILE A 62 -0.18 0.36 -4.64
N ALA A 63 -0.48 1.36 -5.47
CA ALA A 63 -1.68 2.17 -5.35
C ALA A 63 -2.96 1.32 -5.52
N GLN A 64 -2.99 0.41 -6.49
CA GLN A 64 -4.10 -0.52 -6.70
C GLN A 64 -4.27 -1.47 -5.52
N ALA A 65 -3.19 -2.02 -4.97
CA ALA A 65 -3.22 -2.89 -3.80
C ALA A 65 -3.79 -2.16 -2.57
N TYR A 66 -3.37 -0.91 -2.35
CA TYR A 66 -3.90 -0.08 -1.27
C TYR A 66 -5.40 0.20 -1.43
N ASN A 67 -5.85 0.57 -2.63
CA ASN A 67 -7.26 0.79 -2.92
C ASN A 67 -8.08 -0.50 -2.74
N LEU A 68 -7.54 -1.66 -3.11
CA LEU A 68 -8.18 -2.94 -2.90
C LEU A 68 -8.29 -3.28 -1.40
N ASP A 69 -7.28 -2.98 -0.60
CA ASP A 69 -7.33 -3.17 0.86
C ASP A 69 -8.45 -2.30 1.49
N LEU A 70 -8.59 -1.05 1.06
CA LEU A 70 -9.69 -0.18 1.50
C LEU A 70 -11.06 -0.73 1.08
N LEU A 71 -11.19 -1.17 -0.18
CA LEU A 71 -12.42 -1.79 -0.66
C LEU A 71 -12.78 -3.03 0.16
N VAL A 72 -11.83 -3.91 0.43
CA VAL A 72 -12.02 -5.10 1.25
C VAL A 72 -12.47 -4.75 2.67
N GLN A 73 -11.93 -3.70 3.28
CA GLN A 73 -12.37 -3.24 4.60
C GLN A 73 -13.85 -2.81 4.56
N HIS A 74 -14.24 -1.95 3.61
CA HIS A 74 -15.62 -1.52 3.45
C HIS A 74 -16.57 -2.67 3.09
N ALA A 75 -16.17 -3.55 2.20
CA ALA A 75 -16.93 -4.74 1.82
C ALA A 75 -17.15 -5.68 3.02
N ASN A 76 -16.15 -5.86 3.88
CA ASN A 76 -16.30 -6.68 5.09
C ASN A 76 -17.28 -6.10 6.12
N VAL A 77 -17.50 -4.78 6.12
CA VAL A 77 -18.57 -4.18 6.94
C VAL A 77 -19.92 -4.64 6.45
N GLN A 78 -20.15 -4.63 5.14
CA GLN A 78 -21.39 -5.09 4.52
C GLN A 78 -21.55 -6.63 4.62
N LEU A 79 -20.45 -7.36 4.38
CA LEU A 79 -20.45 -8.82 4.40
C LEU A 79 -20.83 -9.39 5.77
N ARG A 80 -20.52 -8.68 6.86
CA ARG A 80 -20.98 -9.08 8.21
C ARG A 80 -22.49 -9.11 8.36
N GLN A 81 -23.22 -8.35 7.55
CA GLN A 81 -24.69 -8.34 7.56
C GLN A 81 -25.26 -9.37 6.57
N LEU A 82 -24.63 -9.48 5.39
CA LEU A 82 -25.08 -10.33 4.29
C LEU A 82 -24.71 -11.81 4.48
N ALA A 83 -23.51 -12.10 4.94
CA ALA A 83 -22.98 -13.45 5.11
C ALA A 83 -21.93 -13.48 6.23
N ARG A 84 -22.37 -13.65 7.48
CA ARG A 84 -21.51 -13.59 8.69
C ARG A 84 -20.38 -14.59 8.69
N ARG A 85 -20.56 -15.69 8.00
CA ARG A 85 -19.60 -16.78 7.84
C ARG A 85 -18.32 -16.34 7.12
N TYR A 86 -18.40 -15.36 6.21
CA TYR A 86 -17.30 -15.03 5.32
C TYR A 86 -16.63 -13.70 5.66
N ARG A 87 -15.33 -13.65 5.41
CA ARG A 87 -14.49 -12.44 5.44
C ARG A 87 -13.62 -12.41 4.22
N LEU A 88 -13.56 -11.27 3.54
CA LEU A 88 -12.64 -11.05 2.43
C LEU A 88 -11.26 -10.67 2.96
N LYS A 89 -10.24 -11.20 2.32
CA LYS A 89 -8.83 -10.82 2.51
C LYS A 89 -8.16 -10.66 1.16
N ARG A 90 -7.24 -9.72 1.07
CA ARG A 90 -6.36 -9.65 -0.10
C ARG A 90 -5.29 -10.72 0.03
N GLY A 91 -5.05 -11.47 -1.04
CA GLY A 91 -4.03 -12.52 -1.04
C GLY A 91 -3.98 -13.31 -2.35
N GLY A 92 -3.03 -14.22 -2.46
CA GLY A 92 -2.80 -15.03 -3.65
C GLY A 92 -2.05 -14.30 -4.76
N SER A 93 -2.31 -13.01 -4.97
CA SER A 93 -1.60 -12.13 -5.89
C SER A 93 -1.72 -10.68 -5.39
N PRO A 94 -0.96 -9.71 -5.95
CA PRO A 94 -1.07 -8.31 -5.54
C PRO A 94 -2.48 -7.73 -5.59
N LEU A 95 -3.32 -8.21 -6.50
CA LEU A 95 -4.72 -7.81 -6.68
C LEU A 95 -5.70 -8.98 -6.49
N GLY A 96 -5.24 -10.07 -5.88
CA GLY A 96 -6.06 -11.24 -5.60
C GLY A 96 -6.95 -11.07 -4.38
N LEU A 97 -8.09 -11.76 -4.40
CA LEU A 97 -9.02 -11.86 -3.28
C LEU A 97 -9.12 -13.30 -2.82
N LEU A 98 -9.14 -13.47 -1.51
CA LEU A 98 -9.41 -14.72 -0.82
C LEU A 98 -10.61 -14.53 0.10
N VAL A 99 -11.32 -15.60 0.34
CA VAL A 99 -12.39 -15.67 1.34
C VAL A 99 -11.89 -16.48 2.53
N MET A 100 -12.07 -15.94 3.70
CA MET A 100 -11.88 -16.63 4.97
C MET A 100 -13.23 -17.14 5.46
N ASP A 101 -13.31 -18.43 5.71
CA ASP A 101 -14.50 -19.12 6.23
C ASP A 101 -14.38 -19.26 7.76
N THR A 102 -15.14 -18.45 8.50
CA THR A 102 -15.07 -18.41 9.96
C THR A 102 -15.69 -19.64 10.62
N GLU A 103 -16.53 -20.39 9.92
CA GLU A 103 -17.12 -21.65 10.43
C GLU A 103 -16.25 -22.87 10.16
N MET A 104 -15.26 -22.73 9.26
CA MET A 104 -14.30 -23.77 8.93
C MET A 104 -12.91 -23.50 9.53
N GLY A 105 -12.86 -22.91 10.74
CA GLY A 105 -11.62 -22.65 11.45
C GLY A 105 -10.74 -21.56 10.81
N ASP A 106 -11.36 -20.53 10.25
CA ASP A 106 -10.70 -19.41 9.54
C ASP A 106 -9.89 -19.83 8.31
N GLU A 107 -10.32 -20.91 7.64
CA GLU A 107 -9.67 -21.39 6.42
C GLU A 107 -9.75 -20.35 5.31
N LEU A 108 -8.61 -20.12 4.64
CA LEU A 108 -8.50 -19.23 3.49
C LEU A 108 -8.72 -20.02 2.20
N ARG A 109 -9.73 -19.62 1.44
CA ARG A 109 -10.08 -20.24 0.15
C ARG A 109 -10.08 -19.21 -0.98
N SER A 110 -9.96 -19.68 -2.20
CA SER A 110 -10.17 -18.84 -3.37
C SER A 110 -11.63 -18.40 -3.46
N VAL A 111 -11.88 -17.15 -3.88
CA VAL A 111 -13.26 -16.68 -4.17
C VAL A 111 -13.96 -17.53 -5.24
N HIS A 112 -13.20 -18.21 -6.09
CA HIS A 112 -13.74 -19.12 -7.12
C HIS A 112 -14.29 -20.44 -6.57
N SER A 113 -14.06 -20.75 -5.29
CA SER A 113 -14.61 -21.93 -4.63
C SER A 113 -16.01 -21.72 -4.00
N LEU A 114 -16.51 -20.50 -4.08
CA LEU A 114 -17.83 -20.14 -3.56
C LEU A 114 -18.95 -20.68 -4.46
N SER A 115 -20.08 -21.03 -3.86
CA SER A 115 -21.33 -21.34 -4.59
C SER A 115 -21.88 -20.10 -5.31
N GLY A 116 -22.84 -20.27 -6.19
CA GLY A 116 -23.47 -19.15 -6.90
C GLY A 116 -24.07 -18.10 -5.96
N GLY A 117 -24.83 -18.54 -4.95
CA GLY A 117 -25.42 -17.66 -3.95
C GLY A 117 -24.36 -16.93 -3.08
N GLU A 118 -23.35 -17.64 -2.63
CA GLU A 118 -22.24 -17.05 -1.86
C GLU A 118 -21.46 -16.04 -2.70
N THR A 119 -21.20 -16.35 -3.97
CA THR A 119 -20.55 -15.42 -4.92
C THR A 119 -21.37 -14.15 -5.10
N PHE A 120 -22.71 -14.28 -5.20
CA PHE A 120 -23.59 -13.12 -5.29
C PHE A 120 -23.51 -12.25 -4.04
N LEU A 121 -23.61 -12.82 -2.83
CA LEU A 121 -23.53 -12.05 -1.57
C LEU A 121 -22.16 -11.36 -1.41
N VAL A 122 -21.07 -12.00 -1.79
CA VAL A 122 -19.73 -11.41 -1.79
C VAL A 122 -19.61 -10.27 -2.81
N SER A 123 -20.16 -10.47 -4.01
CA SER A 123 -20.17 -9.44 -5.07
C SER A 123 -21.02 -8.24 -4.65
N LEU A 124 -22.18 -8.47 -4.05
CA LEU A 124 -23.03 -7.44 -3.50
C LEU A 124 -22.29 -6.66 -2.40
N ALA A 125 -21.63 -7.35 -1.47
CA ALA A 125 -20.82 -6.70 -0.42
C ALA A 125 -19.70 -5.82 -0.98
N LEU A 126 -19.02 -6.26 -2.06
CA LEU A 126 -18.00 -5.46 -2.75
C LEU A 126 -18.61 -4.23 -3.42
N ALA A 127 -19.75 -4.36 -4.10
CA ALA A 127 -20.46 -3.25 -4.73
C ALA A 127 -20.89 -2.19 -3.68
N LEU A 128 -21.46 -2.65 -2.56
CA LEU A 128 -21.84 -1.79 -1.44
C LEU A 128 -20.65 -1.15 -0.74
N GLY A 129 -19.55 -1.89 -0.60
CA GLY A 129 -18.27 -1.38 -0.09
C GLY A 129 -17.72 -0.27 -0.97
N LEU A 130 -17.76 -0.44 -2.30
CA LEU A 130 -17.35 0.57 -3.26
C LEU A 130 -18.25 1.82 -3.19
N ALA A 131 -19.56 1.62 -3.11
CA ALA A 131 -20.52 2.70 -2.91
C ALA A 131 -20.21 3.51 -1.64
N SER A 132 -19.94 2.82 -0.53
CA SER A 132 -19.56 3.44 0.74
C SER A 132 -18.25 4.24 0.67
N MET A 133 -17.24 3.74 -0.05
CA MET A 133 -16.00 4.48 -0.29
C MET A 133 -16.23 5.76 -1.11
N ALA A 134 -17.11 5.70 -2.10
CA ALA A 134 -17.41 6.82 -2.97
C ALA A 134 -18.30 7.89 -2.28
N SER A 135 -19.11 7.50 -1.29
CA SER A 135 -20.13 8.34 -0.67
C SER A 135 -19.59 9.60 0.05
N SER A 136 -18.31 9.62 0.40
CA SER A 136 -17.66 10.82 0.94
C SER A 136 -17.44 11.92 -0.12
N LYS A 137 -17.49 11.59 -1.41
CA LYS A 137 -17.23 12.50 -2.54
C LYS A 137 -18.32 12.50 -3.61
N LEU A 138 -19.08 11.42 -3.73
CA LEU A 138 -20.10 11.21 -4.76
C LEU A 138 -21.33 10.59 -4.11
N LYS A 139 -22.52 11.16 -4.32
CA LYS A 139 -23.78 10.50 -3.97
C LYS A 139 -24.06 9.48 -5.06
N ILE A 140 -24.09 8.19 -4.67
CA ILE A 140 -24.58 7.12 -5.54
C ILE A 140 -26.09 7.04 -5.32
N GLU A 141 -26.85 7.47 -6.30
CA GLU A 141 -28.32 7.55 -6.22
C GLU A 141 -29.00 6.32 -6.79
N SER A 142 -28.27 5.48 -7.55
CA SER A 142 -28.86 4.31 -8.21
C SER A 142 -27.86 3.16 -8.24
N LEU A 143 -28.35 1.97 -7.91
CA LEU A 143 -27.64 0.71 -8.03
C LEU A 143 -28.44 -0.19 -8.98
N PHE A 144 -27.81 -0.63 -10.06
CA PHE A 144 -28.39 -1.58 -11.00
C PHE A 144 -27.82 -2.97 -10.72
N ILE A 145 -28.69 -3.92 -10.45
CA ILE A 145 -28.34 -5.32 -10.21
C ILE A 145 -29.00 -6.12 -11.33
N ASP A 146 -28.16 -6.70 -12.20
CA ASP A 146 -28.58 -7.54 -13.30
C ASP A 146 -28.31 -8.99 -12.89
N GLU A 147 -29.37 -9.73 -12.64
CA GLU A 147 -29.40 -11.15 -12.21
C GLU A 147 -28.71 -11.43 -10.85
N GLY A 148 -28.72 -12.69 -10.43
CA GLY A 148 -28.05 -13.18 -9.22
C GLY A 148 -28.99 -13.55 -8.08
N PHE A 149 -30.15 -12.92 -7.97
CA PHE A 149 -31.13 -13.26 -6.93
C PHE A 149 -31.71 -14.67 -7.10
N GLY A 150 -31.81 -15.18 -8.34
CA GLY A 150 -32.29 -16.51 -8.63
C GLY A 150 -31.40 -17.66 -8.14
N SER A 151 -30.18 -17.37 -7.74
CA SER A 151 -29.23 -18.35 -7.15
C SER A 151 -29.27 -18.40 -5.63
N LEU A 152 -30.06 -17.53 -4.98
CA LEU A 152 -30.18 -17.43 -3.54
C LEU A 152 -31.32 -18.33 -3.03
N ASP A 153 -31.09 -18.93 -1.86
CA ASP A 153 -32.16 -19.49 -1.06
C ASP A 153 -33.05 -18.37 -0.48
N PRO A 154 -34.27 -18.65 -0.03
CA PRO A 154 -35.21 -17.64 0.45
C PRO A 154 -34.68 -16.81 1.64
N GLU A 155 -33.88 -17.40 2.52
CA GLU A 155 -33.33 -16.72 3.68
C GLU A 155 -32.22 -15.72 3.24
N SER A 156 -31.31 -16.16 2.40
CA SER A 156 -30.26 -15.32 1.81
C SER A 156 -30.84 -14.19 0.97
N LEU A 157 -31.92 -14.43 0.25
CA LEU A 157 -32.64 -13.42 -0.52
C LEU A 157 -33.21 -12.34 0.40
N GLN A 158 -33.87 -12.72 1.49
CA GLN A 158 -34.43 -11.76 2.45
C GLN A 158 -33.33 -10.89 3.06
N ILE A 159 -32.20 -11.48 3.48
CA ILE A 159 -31.05 -10.76 4.03
C ILE A 159 -30.49 -9.76 3.01
N ALA A 160 -30.39 -10.14 1.74
CA ALA A 160 -29.92 -9.26 0.69
C ALA A 160 -30.87 -8.07 0.47
N MET A 161 -32.19 -8.32 0.47
CA MET A 161 -33.20 -7.25 0.34
C MET A 161 -33.17 -6.29 1.52
N ASP A 162 -33.10 -6.79 2.76
CA ASP A 162 -33.02 -5.98 3.96
C ASP A 162 -31.76 -5.08 3.98
N ALA A 163 -30.63 -5.60 3.48
CA ALA A 163 -29.40 -4.82 3.34
C ALA A 163 -29.55 -3.68 2.30
N LEU A 164 -30.20 -3.95 1.16
CA LEU A 164 -30.47 -2.94 0.15
C LEU A 164 -31.42 -1.86 0.66
N ASP A 165 -32.47 -2.22 1.39
CA ASP A 165 -33.42 -1.28 2.01
C ASP A 165 -32.73 -0.39 3.05
N SER A 166 -31.82 -0.96 3.84
CA SER A 166 -31.04 -0.19 4.83
C SER A 166 -30.17 0.87 4.19
N LEU A 167 -29.57 0.57 3.02
CA LEU A 167 -28.78 1.53 2.24
C LEU A 167 -29.64 2.66 1.68
N GLN A 168 -30.81 2.35 1.15
CA GLN A 168 -31.75 3.35 0.66
C GLN A 168 -32.16 4.31 1.77
N ALA A 169 -32.33 3.81 2.99
CA ALA A 169 -32.65 4.63 4.16
C ALA A 169 -31.48 5.56 4.56
N GLN A 170 -30.21 5.13 4.43
CA GLN A 170 -29.02 5.94 4.73
C GLN A 170 -28.77 7.03 3.67
N GLY A 171 -29.12 6.79 2.41
CA GLY A 171 -28.97 7.77 1.32
C GLY A 171 -29.96 8.93 1.32
N ARG A 172 -31.00 8.88 2.16
CA ARG A 172 -32.07 9.89 2.25
C ARG A 172 -31.88 10.96 3.33
N LYS A 173 -30.67 11.03 3.96
CA LYS A 173 -30.36 12.07 4.95
C LYS A 173 -29.59 13.23 4.36
#